data_f6f95d609f5a66226f8fe192b83a3614
#
_entry.id   f6f95d609f5a66226f8fe192b83a3614
#
_cell.length_a   1.000
_cell.length_b   1.000
_cell.length_c   1.000
_cell.angle_alpha   90.00
_cell.angle_beta   90.00
_cell.angle_gamma   90.00
#
_symmetry.space_group_name_H-M   'P 1'
#
loop_
_entity.id
_entity.type
_entity.pdbx_description
1 polymer ?
#
loop_
_entity_poly.entity_id
_entity_poly.type
_entity_poly.pdbx_seq_one_letter_code
_entity_poly.pdbx_strand_id
1 'polypeptide(L)'
;MAAGFEHILNWRLLAGSHDFPGPDGGTCINEAAIVAAGLPYRAIRASADCPPCFSPPLSAYALGLNDAMPDAERPRLMAFVLRLSGSADVPAVEAERVAFLALASVRRILPPLLDLAGLPTLAAACDGAADSDRARAVARDAAWQGGARAQEASQRGAWRQGARAAAVARAATAAGKAFADARCAAEVAEGAAAFVPEVWASAVAILDEALEIGRRAAPLERALVQRRLDAARSGLA
;
A
#
# COMPACT_ATOMS: atom_id res chain seq x y z
N MET A 1 20.91 -7.24 29.56
CA MET A 1 19.72 -7.99 29.12
C MET A 1 19.59 -7.75 27.63
N ALA A 2 19.71 -8.78 26.82
CA ALA A 2 19.57 -8.64 25.38
C ALA A 2 18.13 -8.20 25.07
N ALA A 3 17.98 -6.98 24.56
CA ALA A 3 16.73 -6.56 23.96
C ALA A 3 16.52 -7.48 22.75
N GLY A 4 15.58 -8.39 22.83
CA GLY A 4 15.34 -9.38 21.81
C GLY A 4 14.86 -8.73 20.52
N PHE A 5 14.86 -9.51 19.45
CA PHE A 5 14.29 -9.17 18.14
C PHE A 5 12.86 -8.59 18.23
N GLU A 6 12.13 -8.92 19.27
CA GLU A 6 10.85 -8.35 19.67
C GLU A 6 10.84 -6.81 19.67
N HIS A 7 12.00 -6.19 19.80
CA HIS A 7 12.09 -4.73 19.77
C HIS A 7 11.74 -4.12 18.40
N ILE A 8 12.03 -4.78 17.27
CA ILE A 8 11.54 -4.33 15.96
C ILE A 8 10.02 -4.51 15.85
N LEU A 9 9.50 -5.61 16.36
CA LEU A 9 8.07 -5.89 16.39
C LEU A 9 7.30 -4.95 17.34
N ASN A 10 7.99 -4.34 18.30
CA ASN A 10 7.46 -3.33 19.19
C ASN A 10 7.57 -1.90 18.61
N TRP A 11 8.15 -1.74 17.44
CA TRP A 11 8.15 -0.45 16.78
C TRP A 11 6.75 -0.09 16.33
N ARG A 12 6.40 1.16 16.58
CA ARG A 12 5.14 1.70 16.10
C ARG A 12 5.35 2.23 14.69
N LEU A 13 4.63 1.68 13.73
CA LEU A 13 4.54 2.28 12.40
C LEU A 13 3.66 3.53 12.48
N LEU A 14 4.16 4.64 11.97
CA LEU A 14 3.48 5.93 11.90
C LEU A 14 3.34 6.36 10.43
N ALA A 15 2.32 7.18 10.15
CA ALA A 15 2.16 7.79 8.83
C ALA A 15 3.21 8.87 8.60
N GLY A 16 3.74 8.94 7.38
CA GLY A 16 4.76 9.92 6.99
C GLY A 16 6.19 9.47 7.28
N SER A 17 7.12 10.41 7.13
CA SER A 17 8.55 10.21 7.36
C SER A 17 8.94 10.75 8.73
N HIS A 18 9.84 10.05 9.42
CA HIS A 18 10.22 10.35 10.80
C HIS A 18 11.72 10.40 10.96
N ASP A 19 12.19 11.21 11.93
CA ASP A 19 13.57 11.17 12.37
C ASP A 19 13.82 9.93 13.24
N PHE A 20 14.93 9.24 13.02
CA PHE A 20 15.28 8.03 13.78
C PHE A 20 16.54 8.25 14.65
N PRO A 21 16.55 7.77 15.89
CA PRO A 21 15.42 7.29 16.65
C PRO A 21 14.57 8.47 17.13
N GLY A 22 13.35 8.62 16.60
CA GLY A 22 12.43 9.65 17.05
C GLY A 22 12.03 9.44 18.52
N PRO A 23 11.58 10.49 19.21
CA PRO A 23 11.17 10.41 20.62
C PRO A 23 10.04 9.41 20.84
N ASP A 24 9.24 9.16 19.81
CA ASP A 24 8.10 8.23 19.85
C ASP A 24 8.46 6.82 19.38
N GLY A 25 9.72 6.58 18.96
CA GLY A 25 10.16 5.30 18.41
C GLY A 25 9.48 4.89 17.10
N GLY A 26 8.74 5.83 16.48
CA GLY A 26 7.95 5.57 15.29
C GLY A 26 8.75 5.73 14.01
N THR A 27 8.42 4.92 13.00
CA THR A 27 8.97 4.98 11.65
C THR A 27 7.88 4.64 10.64
N CYS A 28 8.04 5.02 9.37
CA CYS A 28 7.26 4.40 8.33
C CYS A 28 7.77 2.98 8.03
N ILE A 29 6.99 2.18 7.30
CA ILE A 29 7.36 0.79 6.98
C ILE A 29 8.70 0.67 6.24
N ASN A 30 8.99 1.58 5.29
CA ASN A 30 10.24 1.55 4.53
C ASN A 30 11.44 1.95 5.39
N GLU A 31 11.29 2.93 6.28
CA GLU A 31 12.31 3.31 7.25
C GLU A 31 12.63 2.15 8.20
N ALA A 32 11.60 1.50 8.73
CA ALA A 32 11.77 0.29 9.54
C ALA A 32 12.51 -0.82 8.78
N ALA A 33 12.18 -1.04 7.52
CA ALA A 33 12.82 -2.04 6.67
C ALA A 33 14.30 -1.72 6.37
N ILE A 34 14.64 -0.45 6.17
CA ILE A 34 16.02 0.02 5.97
C ILE A 34 16.87 -0.29 7.22
N VAL A 35 16.36 0.06 8.40
CA VAL A 35 17.08 -0.21 9.66
C VAL A 35 17.16 -1.71 9.92
N ALA A 36 16.10 -2.47 9.69
CA ALA A 36 16.11 -3.92 9.82
C ALA A 36 17.13 -4.59 8.89
N ALA A 37 17.34 -4.01 7.70
CA ALA A 37 18.37 -4.45 6.76
C ALA A 37 19.81 -4.08 7.20
N GLY A 38 19.98 -3.25 8.24
CA GLY A 38 21.27 -2.74 8.70
C GLY A 38 21.89 -1.70 7.78
N LEU A 39 21.05 -1.04 6.99
CA LEU A 39 21.44 0.07 6.15
C LEU A 39 21.38 1.38 6.93
N PRO A 40 22.19 2.39 6.57
CA PRO A 40 22.11 3.69 7.21
C PRO A 40 20.69 4.26 7.11
N TYR A 41 20.17 4.70 8.24
CA TYR A 41 18.85 5.33 8.28
C TYR A 41 18.83 6.58 7.39
N ARG A 42 17.70 6.75 6.73
CA ARG A 42 17.31 8.00 6.07
C ARG A 42 15.78 8.10 6.04
N ALA A 43 15.31 9.32 6.13
CA ALA A 43 13.89 9.61 6.00
C ALA A 43 13.38 9.28 4.60
N ILE A 44 12.23 8.59 4.51
CA ILE A 44 11.62 8.14 3.25
C ILE A 44 10.34 8.92 3.00
N ARG A 45 10.37 9.79 2.00
CA ARG A 45 9.21 10.59 1.55
C ARG A 45 8.60 10.02 0.27
N ALA A 46 9.41 9.31 -0.51
CA ALA A 46 9.00 8.64 -1.73
C ALA A 46 9.76 7.33 -1.90
N SER A 47 9.27 6.42 -2.74
CA SER A 47 9.97 5.16 -3.05
C SER A 47 11.36 5.37 -3.65
N ALA A 48 11.60 6.51 -4.33
CA ALA A 48 12.90 6.89 -4.85
C ALA A 48 13.96 7.14 -3.75
N ASP A 49 13.54 7.41 -2.52
CA ASP A 49 14.43 7.56 -1.38
C ASP A 49 14.91 6.20 -0.83
N CYS A 50 14.27 5.10 -1.21
CA CYS A 50 14.66 3.77 -0.77
C CYS A 50 16.01 3.35 -1.37
N PRO A 51 16.82 2.54 -0.65
CA PRO A 51 18.03 1.96 -1.19
C PRO A 51 17.77 1.11 -2.46
N PRO A 52 18.77 0.98 -3.37
CA PRO A 52 18.59 0.23 -4.62
C PRO A 52 18.22 -1.25 -4.47
N CYS A 53 18.38 -1.83 -3.27
CA CYS A 53 17.96 -3.20 -2.99
C CYS A 53 16.46 -3.34 -2.68
N PHE A 54 15.71 -2.25 -2.67
CA PHE A 54 14.27 -2.24 -2.49
C PHE A 54 13.57 -2.14 -3.85
N SER A 55 12.54 -2.95 -4.07
CA SER A 55 11.66 -2.83 -5.23
C SER A 55 10.93 -1.48 -5.20
N PRO A 56 11.06 -0.63 -6.23
CA PRO A 56 10.38 0.66 -6.27
C PRO A 56 8.86 0.55 -6.18
N PRO A 57 8.16 -0.33 -6.93
CA PRO A 57 6.70 -0.44 -6.84
C PRO A 57 6.22 -1.02 -5.50
N LEU A 58 6.93 -2.00 -4.93
CA LEU A 58 6.55 -2.54 -3.62
C LEU A 58 6.74 -1.50 -2.52
N SER A 59 7.84 -0.74 -2.56
CA SER A 59 8.10 0.35 -1.61
C SER A 59 7.08 1.48 -1.75
N ALA A 60 6.67 1.83 -2.98
CA ALA A 60 5.66 2.85 -3.23
C ALA A 60 4.30 2.43 -2.70
N TYR A 61 3.88 1.19 -2.95
CA TYR A 61 2.62 0.64 -2.46
C TYR A 61 2.61 0.53 -0.93
N ALA A 62 3.67 -0.04 -0.35
CA ALA A 62 3.80 -0.18 1.11
C ALA A 62 3.80 1.17 1.83
N LEU A 63 4.49 2.20 1.28
CA LEU A 63 4.48 3.55 1.81
C LEU A 63 3.06 4.16 1.73
N GLY A 64 2.38 4.00 0.59
CA GLY A 64 1.00 4.47 0.44
C GLY A 64 0.05 3.83 1.45
N LEU A 65 0.14 2.52 1.68
CA LEU A 65 -0.64 1.84 2.72
C LEU A 65 -0.29 2.36 4.12
N ASN A 66 1.00 2.51 4.42
CA ASN A 66 1.46 3.00 5.71
C ASN A 66 0.90 4.39 6.04
N ASP A 67 0.86 5.27 5.04
CA ASP A 67 0.37 6.64 5.21
C ASP A 67 -1.17 6.69 5.36
N ALA A 68 -1.88 5.86 4.61
CA ALA A 68 -3.34 5.87 4.53
C ALA A 68 -4.04 5.05 5.63
N MET A 69 -3.40 3.98 6.14
CA MET A 69 -4.01 3.09 7.12
C MET A 69 -4.21 3.76 8.48
N PRO A 70 -5.37 3.57 9.12
CA PRO A 70 -5.56 3.95 10.52
C PRO A 70 -4.57 3.25 11.45
N ASP A 71 -4.28 3.84 12.61
CA ASP A 71 -3.35 3.30 13.61
C ASP A 71 -3.70 1.86 14.05
N ALA A 72 -4.98 1.49 14.05
CA ALA A 72 -5.43 0.15 14.39
C ALA A 72 -5.10 -0.90 13.31
N GLU A 73 -5.01 -0.50 12.05
CA GLU A 73 -4.76 -1.39 10.90
C GLU A 73 -3.28 -1.43 10.49
N ARG A 74 -2.56 -0.31 10.67
CA ARG A 74 -1.16 -0.15 10.26
C ARG A 74 -0.20 -1.21 10.81
N PRO A 75 -0.36 -1.76 12.04
CA PRO A 75 0.49 -2.84 12.55
C PRO A 75 0.51 -4.11 11.68
N ARG A 76 -0.49 -4.34 10.84
CA ARG A 76 -0.49 -5.46 9.88
C ARG A 76 0.67 -5.39 8.90
N LEU A 77 1.21 -4.20 8.65
CA LEU A 77 2.35 -4.00 7.75
C LEU A 77 3.69 -4.45 8.35
N MET A 78 3.77 -4.67 9.68
CA MET A 78 5.01 -5.11 10.34
C MET A 78 5.56 -6.43 9.78
N ALA A 79 4.70 -7.32 9.31
CA ALA A 79 5.10 -8.59 8.71
C ALA A 79 5.99 -8.42 7.46
N PHE A 80 5.94 -7.25 6.80
CA PHE A 80 6.67 -6.98 5.57
C PHE A 80 8.00 -6.27 5.78
N VAL A 81 8.26 -5.72 6.97
CA VAL A 81 9.50 -4.99 7.29
C VAL A 81 10.77 -5.79 6.93
N LEU A 82 10.77 -7.10 7.20
CA LEU A 82 11.91 -7.96 6.89
C LEU A 82 11.95 -8.47 5.43
N ARG A 83 10.90 -8.21 4.64
CA ARG A 83 10.74 -8.72 3.28
C ARG A 83 10.95 -7.66 2.21
N LEU A 84 10.85 -6.37 2.55
CA LEU A 84 11.04 -5.28 1.59
C LEU A 84 12.51 -5.09 1.19
N SER A 85 13.45 -5.31 2.10
CA SER A 85 14.87 -5.27 1.76
C SER A 85 15.25 -6.49 0.93
N GLY A 86 16.00 -6.25 -0.16
CA GLY A 86 16.39 -7.30 -1.11
C GLY A 86 15.28 -7.68 -2.08
N SER A 87 14.17 -6.94 -2.09
CA SER A 87 13.05 -7.20 -3.00
C SER A 87 13.25 -6.64 -4.43
N ALA A 88 14.26 -5.79 -4.65
CA ALA A 88 14.56 -5.28 -6.00
C ALA A 88 14.83 -6.40 -7.00
N ASP A 89 14.32 -6.23 -8.22
CA ASP A 89 14.46 -7.22 -9.28
C ASP A 89 14.71 -6.54 -10.64
N VAL A 90 14.77 -7.32 -11.71
CA VAL A 90 14.93 -6.81 -13.07
C VAL A 90 13.71 -6.00 -13.50
N PRO A 91 13.85 -5.03 -14.43
CA PRO A 91 12.75 -4.13 -14.83
C PRO A 91 11.48 -4.86 -15.30
N ALA A 92 11.61 -6.03 -15.91
CA ALA A 92 10.45 -6.82 -16.34
C ALA A 92 9.60 -7.31 -15.15
N VAL A 93 10.24 -7.76 -14.06
CA VAL A 93 9.57 -8.19 -12.84
C VAL A 93 8.96 -6.98 -12.10
N GLU A 94 9.66 -5.85 -12.07
CA GLU A 94 9.09 -4.63 -11.47
C GLU A 94 7.85 -4.14 -12.24
N ALA A 95 7.85 -4.25 -13.56
CA ALA A 95 6.67 -3.94 -14.39
C ALA A 95 5.51 -4.92 -14.12
N GLU A 96 5.80 -6.22 -13.95
CA GLU A 96 4.81 -7.22 -13.58
C GLU A 96 4.18 -6.91 -12.22
N ARG A 97 4.98 -6.49 -11.23
CA ARG A 97 4.50 -6.07 -9.91
C ARG A 97 3.56 -4.86 -10.00
N VAL A 98 3.91 -3.84 -10.80
CA VAL A 98 3.02 -2.69 -11.03
C VAL A 98 1.69 -3.14 -11.63
N ALA A 99 1.73 -3.98 -12.68
CA ALA A 99 0.53 -4.50 -13.32
C ALA A 99 -0.33 -5.32 -12.36
N PHE A 100 0.29 -6.17 -11.55
CA PHE A 100 -0.40 -6.97 -10.54
C PHE A 100 -1.06 -6.09 -9.47
N LEU A 101 -0.33 -5.14 -8.88
CA LEU A 101 -0.85 -4.23 -7.84
C LEU A 101 -2.07 -3.47 -8.36
N ALA A 102 -1.99 -2.94 -9.58
CA ALA A 102 -3.08 -2.20 -10.20
C ALA A 102 -4.29 -3.11 -10.51
N LEU A 103 -4.06 -4.25 -11.14
CA LEU A 103 -5.12 -5.20 -11.49
C LEU A 103 -5.82 -5.75 -10.24
N ALA A 104 -5.06 -6.15 -9.23
CA ALA A 104 -5.59 -6.67 -7.98
C ALA A 104 -6.41 -5.60 -7.22
N SER A 105 -5.99 -4.33 -7.24
CA SER A 105 -6.75 -3.23 -6.65
C SER A 105 -8.10 -3.02 -7.35
N VAL A 106 -8.14 -3.09 -8.70
CA VAL A 106 -9.40 -3.03 -9.46
C VAL A 106 -10.31 -4.21 -9.12
N ARG A 107 -9.76 -5.43 -9.07
CA ARG A 107 -10.55 -6.66 -8.92
C ARG A 107 -11.05 -6.91 -7.50
N ARG A 108 -10.32 -6.47 -6.48
CA ARG A 108 -10.60 -6.86 -5.08
C ARG A 108 -11.02 -5.70 -4.19
N ILE A 109 -10.67 -4.46 -4.55
CA ILE A 109 -10.92 -3.28 -3.70
C ILE A 109 -12.10 -2.46 -4.24
N LEU A 110 -12.22 -2.27 -5.55
CA LEU A 110 -13.32 -1.49 -6.11
C LEU A 110 -14.70 -2.16 -6.03
N PRO A 111 -14.87 -3.50 -6.23
CA PRO A 111 -16.20 -4.11 -6.30
C PRO A 111 -17.06 -3.84 -5.07
N PRO A 112 -16.65 -4.06 -3.83
CA PRO A 112 -17.52 -3.83 -2.66
C PRO A 112 -17.93 -2.35 -2.51
N LEU A 113 -17.07 -1.40 -2.90
CA LEU A 113 -17.42 0.02 -2.89
C LEU A 113 -18.44 0.36 -3.99
N LEU A 114 -18.29 -0.23 -5.18
CA LEU A 114 -19.22 -0.07 -6.30
C LEU A 114 -20.61 -0.63 -5.95
N ASP A 115 -20.69 -1.81 -5.34
CA ASP A 115 -21.95 -2.40 -4.87
C ASP A 115 -22.62 -1.48 -3.85
N LEU A 116 -21.89 -0.98 -2.88
CA LEU A 116 -22.39 -0.06 -1.86
C LEU A 116 -22.89 1.27 -2.47
N ALA A 117 -22.33 1.69 -3.60
CA ALA A 117 -22.76 2.87 -4.33
C ALA A 117 -23.90 2.58 -5.33
N GLY A 118 -24.41 1.35 -5.39
CA GLY A 118 -25.49 0.93 -6.31
C GLY A 118 -25.03 0.82 -7.76
N LEU A 119 -23.80 0.36 -7.99
CA LEU A 119 -23.19 0.13 -9.31
C LEU A 119 -22.77 -1.35 -9.50
N PRO A 120 -23.68 -2.34 -9.28
CA PRO A 120 -23.32 -3.76 -9.27
C PRO A 120 -22.79 -4.28 -10.61
N THR A 121 -23.26 -3.73 -11.73
CA THR A 121 -22.74 -4.10 -13.06
C THR A 121 -21.27 -3.73 -13.22
N LEU A 122 -20.84 -2.58 -12.70
CA LEU A 122 -19.44 -2.20 -12.70
C LEU A 122 -18.64 -3.00 -11.69
N ALA A 123 -19.22 -3.34 -10.53
CA ALA A 123 -18.58 -4.22 -9.56
C ALA A 123 -18.24 -5.58 -10.20
N ALA A 124 -19.20 -6.22 -10.85
CA ALA A 124 -18.99 -7.47 -11.58
C ALA A 124 -17.97 -7.33 -12.73
N ALA A 125 -17.98 -6.21 -13.44
CA ALA A 125 -17.01 -5.94 -14.50
C ALA A 125 -15.58 -5.71 -13.97
N CYS A 126 -15.42 -5.13 -12.77
CA CYS A 126 -14.13 -5.01 -12.10
C CYS A 126 -13.60 -6.38 -11.64
N ASP A 127 -14.45 -7.17 -10.97
CA ASP A 127 -14.10 -8.51 -10.50
C ASP A 127 -13.68 -9.42 -11.66
N GLY A 128 -14.41 -9.40 -12.76
CA GLY A 128 -14.15 -10.17 -13.98
C GLY A 128 -13.15 -9.56 -14.96
N ALA A 129 -12.42 -8.49 -14.62
CA ALA A 129 -11.46 -7.87 -15.53
C ALA A 129 -10.30 -8.86 -15.84
N ALA A 130 -10.20 -9.32 -17.09
CA ALA A 130 -9.27 -10.39 -17.48
C ALA A 130 -7.81 -9.91 -17.47
N ASP A 131 -7.57 -8.67 -17.88
CA ASP A 131 -6.24 -8.08 -18.09
C ASP A 131 -6.20 -6.59 -17.70
N SER A 132 -5.02 -6.00 -17.81
CA SER A 132 -4.77 -4.60 -17.47
C SER A 132 -5.57 -3.62 -18.33
N ASP A 133 -5.80 -3.90 -19.61
CA ASP A 133 -6.53 -3.00 -20.49
C ASP A 133 -8.01 -2.97 -20.15
N ARG A 134 -8.58 -4.14 -19.90
CA ARG A 134 -9.95 -4.26 -19.41
C ARG A 134 -10.14 -3.59 -18.06
N ALA A 135 -9.20 -3.81 -17.13
CA ALA A 135 -9.23 -3.20 -15.81
C ALA A 135 -9.17 -1.66 -15.88
N ARG A 136 -8.29 -1.11 -16.74
CA ARG A 136 -8.22 0.35 -16.97
C ARG A 136 -9.52 0.90 -17.56
N ALA A 137 -10.12 0.18 -18.50
CA ALA A 137 -11.38 0.61 -19.11
C ALA A 137 -12.50 0.66 -18.06
N VAL A 138 -12.67 -0.40 -17.29
CA VAL A 138 -13.70 -0.45 -16.24
C VAL A 138 -13.46 0.58 -15.14
N ALA A 139 -12.20 0.81 -14.73
CA ALA A 139 -11.87 1.84 -13.76
C ALA A 139 -12.24 3.25 -14.26
N ARG A 140 -12.01 3.56 -15.55
CA ARG A 140 -12.43 4.83 -16.15
C ARG A 140 -13.95 4.98 -16.13
N ASP A 141 -14.68 3.93 -16.51
CA ASP A 141 -16.14 3.94 -16.50
C ASP A 141 -16.69 4.11 -15.08
N ALA A 142 -16.08 3.46 -14.10
CA ALA A 142 -16.42 3.59 -12.69
C ALA A 142 -16.16 5.01 -12.17
N ALA A 143 -15.02 5.61 -12.54
CA ALA A 143 -14.70 6.99 -12.16
C ALA A 143 -15.72 7.98 -12.73
N TRP A 144 -16.07 7.82 -14.01
CA TRP A 144 -17.06 8.68 -14.68
C TRP A 144 -18.45 8.54 -14.08
N GLN A 145 -18.96 7.29 -13.92
CA GLN A 145 -20.29 7.05 -13.37
C GLN A 145 -20.37 7.45 -11.89
N GLY A 146 -19.31 7.21 -11.12
CA GLY A 146 -19.20 7.67 -9.74
C GLY A 146 -19.31 9.20 -9.65
N GLY A 147 -18.59 9.92 -10.51
CA GLY A 147 -18.66 11.38 -10.59
C GLY A 147 -20.05 11.89 -10.95
N ALA A 148 -20.66 11.33 -11.99
CA ALA A 148 -22.01 11.70 -12.42
C ALA A 148 -23.05 11.48 -11.30
N ARG A 149 -23.02 10.30 -10.64
CA ARG A 149 -23.90 10.01 -9.51
C ARG A 149 -23.67 10.91 -8.29
N ALA A 150 -22.43 11.26 -8.02
CA ALA A 150 -22.11 12.19 -6.93
C ALA A 150 -22.75 13.56 -7.18
N GLN A 151 -22.64 14.07 -8.40
CA GLN A 151 -23.24 15.33 -8.81
C GLN A 151 -24.78 15.29 -8.75
N GLU A 152 -25.39 14.24 -9.27
CA GLU A 152 -26.84 14.03 -9.23
C GLU A 152 -27.37 13.93 -7.79
N ALA A 153 -26.68 13.18 -6.93
CA ALA A 153 -27.04 13.06 -5.52
C ALA A 153 -26.91 14.40 -4.78
N SER A 154 -25.91 15.20 -5.10
CA SER A 154 -25.74 16.55 -4.55
C SER A 154 -26.93 17.46 -4.93
N GLN A 155 -27.36 17.43 -6.19
CA GLN A 155 -28.50 18.22 -6.66
C GLN A 155 -29.82 17.85 -5.95
N ARG A 156 -29.95 16.58 -5.55
CA ARG A 156 -31.13 16.07 -4.81
C ARG A 156 -30.98 16.18 -3.29
N GLY A 157 -29.89 16.69 -2.76
CA GLY A 157 -29.63 16.74 -1.32
C GLY A 157 -29.35 15.36 -0.68
N ALA A 158 -29.04 14.33 -1.50
CA ALA A 158 -28.82 12.96 -1.06
C ALA A 158 -27.35 12.73 -0.61
N TRP A 159 -26.93 13.41 0.45
CA TRP A 159 -25.53 13.51 0.90
C TRP A 159 -24.81 12.19 1.08
N ARG A 160 -25.45 11.18 1.69
CA ARG A 160 -24.84 9.86 1.90
C ARG A 160 -24.57 9.14 0.58
N GLN A 161 -25.50 9.20 -0.36
CA GLN A 161 -25.35 8.61 -1.69
C GLN A 161 -24.25 9.35 -2.46
N GLY A 162 -24.25 10.69 -2.39
CA GLY A 162 -23.22 11.53 -2.99
C GLY A 162 -21.82 11.22 -2.48
N ALA A 163 -21.66 11.04 -1.17
CA ALA A 163 -20.38 10.71 -0.55
C ALA A 163 -19.84 9.35 -1.02
N ARG A 164 -20.68 8.31 -1.09
CA ARG A 164 -20.31 6.98 -1.62
C ARG A 164 -19.92 7.05 -3.09
N ALA A 165 -20.70 7.74 -3.90
CA ALA A 165 -20.42 7.91 -5.32
C ALA A 165 -19.12 8.71 -5.56
N ALA A 166 -18.85 9.73 -4.77
CA ALA A 166 -17.61 10.48 -4.82
C ALA A 166 -16.40 9.62 -4.39
N ALA A 167 -16.57 8.73 -3.41
CA ALA A 167 -15.55 7.76 -3.03
C ALA A 167 -15.23 6.81 -4.19
N VAL A 168 -16.25 6.29 -4.90
CA VAL A 168 -16.06 5.51 -6.12
C VAL A 168 -15.25 6.28 -7.15
N ALA A 169 -15.63 7.54 -7.44
CA ALA A 169 -14.92 8.35 -8.42
C ALA A 169 -13.44 8.53 -8.08
N ARG A 170 -13.12 8.79 -6.81
CA ARG A 170 -11.72 8.93 -6.35
C ARG A 170 -10.97 7.60 -6.44
N ALA A 171 -11.49 6.54 -5.86
CA ALA A 171 -10.85 5.23 -5.85
C ALA A 171 -10.64 4.69 -7.27
N ALA A 172 -11.64 4.81 -8.14
CA ALA A 172 -11.54 4.37 -9.53
C ALA A 172 -10.55 5.22 -10.36
N THR A 173 -10.46 6.53 -10.08
CA THR A 173 -9.44 7.39 -10.70
C THR A 173 -8.02 6.96 -10.28
N ALA A 174 -7.81 6.67 -8.99
CA ALA A 174 -6.55 6.14 -8.48
C ALA A 174 -6.23 4.78 -9.13
N ALA A 175 -7.23 3.89 -9.26
CA ALA A 175 -7.06 2.59 -9.92
C ALA A 175 -6.59 2.73 -11.39
N GLY A 176 -7.11 3.71 -12.12
CA GLY A 176 -6.64 4.01 -13.49
C GLY A 176 -5.17 4.45 -13.54
N LYS A 177 -4.72 5.21 -12.55
CA LYS A 177 -3.32 5.68 -12.42
C LYS A 177 -2.37 4.60 -11.91
N ALA A 178 -2.86 3.63 -11.16
CA ALA A 178 -2.05 2.58 -10.53
C ALA A 178 -1.21 1.76 -11.51
N PHE A 179 -1.63 1.69 -12.77
CA PHE A 179 -0.87 1.03 -13.85
C PHE A 179 0.41 1.77 -14.29
N ALA A 180 0.60 3.00 -13.81
CA ALA A 180 1.82 3.79 -14.05
C ALA A 180 2.55 4.10 -12.73
N ASP A 181 1.82 4.13 -11.61
CA ASP A 181 2.34 4.46 -10.29
C ASP A 181 1.71 3.55 -9.23
N ALA A 182 2.50 2.65 -8.69
CA ALA A 182 2.07 1.68 -7.69
C ALA A 182 1.53 2.32 -6.39
N ARG A 183 1.94 3.56 -6.05
CA ARG A 183 1.37 4.30 -4.91
C ARG A 183 -0.12 4.52 -5.09
N CYS A 184 -0.57 4.80 -6.30
CA CYS A 184 -1.99 4.97 -6.60
C CYS A 184 -2.83 3.71 -6.31
N ALA A 185 -2.23 2.51 -6.33
CA ALA A 185 -2.92 1.30 -5.92
C ALA A 185 -3.29 1.31 -4.42
N ALA A 186 -2.47 1.91 -3.56
CA ALA A 186 -2.80 2.12 -2.16
C ALA A 186 -3.90 3.18 -1.97
N GLU A 187 -3.91 4.23 -2.80
CA GLU A 187 -4.96 5.26 -2.80
C GLU A 187 -6.35 4.69 -3.15
N VAL A 188 -6.41 3.57 -3.90
CA VAL A 188 -7.68 2.86 -4.14
C VAL A 188 -8.25 2.34 -2.83
N ALA A 189 -7.41 1.73 -1.99
CA ALA A 189 -7.82 1.22 -0.68
C ALA A 189 -8.21 2.36 0.26
N GLU A 190 -7.44 3.44 0.30
CA GLU A 190 -7.77 4.65 1.07
C GLU A 190 -9.15 5.21 0.68
N GLY A 191 -9.40 5.37 -0.63
CA GLY A 191 -10.66 5.89 -1.13
C GLY A 191 -11.86 4.99 -0.81
N ALA A 192 -11.66 3.68 -0.73
CA ALA A 192 -12.71 2.71 -0.43
C ALA A 192 -12.95 2.51 1.07
N ALA A 193 -11.89 2.57 1.89
CA ALA A 193 -11.91 2.22 3.30
C ALA A 193 -12.85 3.07 4.16
N ALA A 194 -13.12 4.32 3.75
CA ALA A 194 -14.08 5.18 4.45
C ALA A 194 -15.50 4.60 4.51
N PHE A 195 -15.84 3.69 3.60
CA PHE A 195 -17.15 3.05 3.51
C PHE A 195 -17.10 1.52 3.61
N VAL A 196 -15.93 0.93 3.33
CA VAL A 196 -15.67 -0.52 3.32
C VAL A 196 -14.32 -0.76 4.01
N PRO A 197 -14.24 -0.67 5.34
CA PRO A 197 -12.97 -0.79 6.07
C PRO A 197 -12.28 -2.15 5.89
N GLU A 198 -13.02 -3.18 5.52
CA GLU A 198 -12.50 -4.53 5.26
C GLU A 198 -11.51 -4.58 4.09
N VAL A 199 -11.49 -3.58 3.22
CA VAL A 199 -10.53 -3.50 2.09
C VAL A 199 -9.07 -3.42 2.54
N TRP A 200 -8.81 -3.02 3.79
CA TRP A 200 -7.43 -3.03 4.32
C TRP A 200 -6.85 -4.44 4.36
N ALA A 201 -7.65 -5.44 4.70
CA ALA A 201 -7.20 -6.83 4.65
C ALA A 201 -6.84 -7.26 3.22
N SER A 202 -7.66 -6.89 2.24
CA SER A 202 -7.38 -7.14 0.81
C SER A 202 -6.12 -6.42 0.34
N ALA A 203 -5.92 -5.16 0.75
CA ALA A 203 -4.75 -4.38 0.37
C ALA A 203 -3.44 -4.97 0.95
N VAL A 204 -3.48 -5.45 2.19
CA VAL A 204 -2.35 -6.16 2.82
C VAL A 204 -2.05 -7.48 2.10
N ALA A 205 -3.08 -8.27 1.74
CA ALA A 205 -2.92 -9.50 0.98
C ALA A 205 -2.33 -9.24 -0.42
N ILE A 206 -2.72 -8.14 -1.07
CA ILE A 206 -2.14 -7.74 -2.36
C ILE A 206 -0.64 -7.44 -2.23
N LEU A 207 -0.19 -6.77 -1.16
CA LEU A 207 1.24 -6.55 -0.91
C LEU A 207 1.98 -7.87 -0.71
N ASP A 208 1.39 -8.79 0.05
CA ASP A 208 1.95 -10.13 0.30
C ASP A 208 2.17 -10.91 -1.00
N GLU A 209 1.15 -10.98 -1.83
CA GLU A 209 1.20 -11.65 -3.12
C GLU A 209 2.18 -10.97 -4.10
N ALA A 210 2.23 -9.63 -4.13
CA ALA A 210 3.16 -8.89 -4.97
C ALA A 210 4.64 -9.15 -4.62
N LEU A 211 4.94 -9.38 -3.34
CA LEU A 211 6.28 -9.79 -2.87
C LEU A 211 6.70 -11.18 -3.35
N GLU A 212 5.75 -12.03 -3.75
CA GLU A 212 6.03 -13.35 -4.28
C GLU A 212 6.36 -13.34 -5.79
N ILE A 213 6.14 -12.21 -6.49
CA ILE A 213 6.46 -12.05 -7.91
C ILE A 213 7.97 -11.81 -8.07
N GLY A 214 8.63 -12.65 -8.90
CA GLY A 214 10.06 -12.54 -9.17
C GLY A 214 10.94 -13.19 -8.10
N ARG A 215 12.08 -12.57 -7.78
CA ARG A 215 13.01 -13.07 -6.78
C ARG A 215 12.46 -12.84 -5.38
N ARG A 216 12.40 -13.92 -4.61
CA ARG A 216 12.14 -13.80 -3.17
C ARG A 216 13.38 -13.31 -2.47
N ALA A 217 13.26 -12.24 -1.70
CA ALA A 217 14.29 -11.87 -0.74
C ALA A 217 14.52 -13.05 0.21
N ALA A 218 15.78 -13.44 0.40
CA ALA A 218 16.10 -14.40 1.44
C ALA A 218 15.66 -13.84 2.80
N PRO A 219 14.96 -14.60 3.64
CA PRO A 219 14.57 -14.14 4.97
C PRO A 219 15.80 -13.67 5.74
N LEU A 220 15.75 -12.46 6.28
CA LEU A 220 16.83 -11.97 7.13
C LEU A 220 16.88 -12.81 8.40
N GLU A 221 18.06 -13.33 8.72
CA GLU A 221 18.26 -14.04 9.97
C GLU A 221 18.05 -13.10 11.17
N ARG A 222 17.21 -13.52 12.12
CA ARG A 222 16.88 -12.71 13.31
C ARG A 222 18.11 -12.20 14.06
N ALA A 223 19.12 -13.07 14.22
CA ALA A 223 20.39 -12.70 14.88
C ALA A 223 21.16 -11.62 14.10
N LEU A 224 21.12 -11.66 12.76
CA LEU A 224 21.75 -10.64 11.92
C LEU A 224 21.04 -9.30 12.05
N VAL A 225 19.71 -9.30 12.02
CA VAL A 225 18.90 -8.09 12.19
C VAL A 225 19.17 -7.45 13.55
N GLN A 226 19.21 -8.25 14.63
CA GLN A 226 19.50 -7.73 15.96
C GLN A 226 20.89 -7.05 16.04
N ARG A 227 21.94 -7.71 15.52
CA ARG A 227 23.29 -7.11 15.47
C ARG A 227 23.31 -5.79 14.71
N ARG A 228 22.57 -5.69 13.60
CA ARG A 228 22.49 -4.48 12.78
C ARG A 228 21.78 -3.34 13.49
N LEU A 229 20.71 -3.66 14.23
CA LEU A 229 20.01 -2.69 15.07
C LEU A 229 20.88 -2.16 16.20
N ASP A 230 21.61 -3.04 16.86
CA ASP A 230 22.50 -2.66 17.95
C ASP A 230 23.65 -1.77 17.42
N ALA A 231 24.20 -2.08 16.25
CA ALA A 231 25.21 -1.26 15.58
C ALA A 231 24.66 0.12 15.17
N ALA A 232 23.43 0.19 14.63
CA ALA A 232 22.80 1.46 14.27
C ALA A 232 22.59 2.35 15.50
N ARG A 233 22.21 1.78 16.64
CA ARG A 233 22.05 2.50 17.91
C ARG A 233 23.38 2.99 18.46
N SER A 234 24.44 2.19 18.37
CA SER A 234 25.78 2.55 18.87
C SER A 234 26.44 3.66 18.05
N GLY A 235 26.10 3.79 16.77
CA GLY A 235 26.60 4.85 15.90
C GLY A 235 25.88 6.20 16.07
N LEU A 236 24.83 6.27 16.89
CA LEU A 236 24.05 7.46 17.21
C LEU A 236 24.36 8.02 18.62
N ALA A 237 25.21 7.34 19.39
CA ALA A 237 25.73 7.76 20.69
C ALA A 237 27.07 8.45 20.51
#